data_286d1bd4b44463aa2b3804498d3be567
#
_entry.id   286d1bd4b44463aa2b3804498d3be567
#
_cell.length_a   1.000
_cell.length_b   1.000
_cell.length_c   1.000
_cell.angle_alpha   90.00
_cell.angle_beta   90.00
_cell.angle_gamma   90.00
#
_symmetry.space_group_name_H-M   'P 1'
#
loop_
_entity.id
_entity.type
_entity.pdbx_description
1 polymer ?
#
loop_
_entity_poly.entity_id
_entity_poly.type
_entity_poly.pdbx_seq_one_letter_code
_entity_poly.pdbx_strand_id
1 'polypeptide(L)'
;PVLALGLTKLIKPSRKIDETNINITNSWLSVNNWLIDQVLPQLKWHISVEDGLDLNLQGRYLMTCNHQSWVDTTVAQYFGLTRMPLTRFFTKWELIFIPFVGQAFKILGFPMMKRHTKAQIAKNPELKYRDLEEARKSCQQLLSQPFTLLNYLEGTRFSPEKHAKQQSPYQNLLKPKAGGLALALNILENEIDAL
;
A
#
# COMPACT_ATOMS: atom_id res chain seq x y z
N PRO A 1 -0.62 21.43 2.39
CA PRO A 1 -1.21 21.57 1.04
C PRO A 1 -2.18 20.43 0.70
N VAL A 2 -1.77 19.14 0.83
CA VAL A 2 -2.62 17.96 0.50
C VAL A 2 -3.96 18.00 1.22
N LEU A 3 -3.98 18.30 2.52
CA LEU A 3 -5.22 18.37 3.31
C LEU A 3 -6.14 19.50 2.85
N ALA A 4 -5.57 20.67 2.55
CA ALA A 4 -6.35 21.81 2.07
C ALA A 4 -7.02 21.51 0.71
N LEU A 5 -6.26 20.95 -0.23
CA LEU A 5 -6.80 20.53 -1.53
C LEU A 5 -7.78 19.34 -1.40
N GLY A 6 -7.55 18.44 -0.44
CA GLY A 6 -8.47 17.36 -0.16
C GLY A 6 -9.83 17.81 0.37
N LEU A 7 -9.86 18.88 1.17
CA LEU A 7 -11.11 19.50 1.61
C LEU A 7 -11.89 20.10 0.42
N THR A 8 -11.21 20.70 -0.53
CA THR A 8 -11.86 21.23 -1.74
C THR A 8 -12.44 20.09 -2.62
N LYS A 9 -11.81 18.93 -2.63
CA LYS A 9 -12.31 17.72 -3.33
C LYS A 9 -13.65 17.23 -2.75
N LEU A 10 -13.86 17.36 -1.45
CA LEU A 10 -15.15 16.99 -0.82
C LEU A 10 -16.29 17.86 -1.32
N ILE A 11 -16.00 19.11 -1.68
CA ILE A 11 -16.98 20.07 -2.19
C ILE A 11 -17.15 19.91 -3.71
N LYS A 12 -16.03 19.71 -4.42
CA LYS A 12 -16.01 19.59 -5.89
C LYS A 12 -15.03 18.50 -6.31
N PRO A 13 -15.49 17.23 -6.46
CA PRO A 13 -14.64 16.16 -6.95
C PRO A 13 -14.03 16.53 -8.32
N SER A 14 -12.70 16.42 -8.44
CA SER A 14 -12.01 16.80 -9.67
C SER A 14 -10.74 15.98 -9.82
N ARG A 15 -10.56 15.34 -10.98
CA ARG A 15 -9.33 14.63 -11.37
C ARG A 15 -8.09 15.52 -11.23
N LYS A 16 -8.20 16.80 -11.58
CA LYS A 16 -7.11 17.76 -11.46
C LYS A 16 -6.64 17.97 -10.01
N ILE A 17 -7.57 17.91 -9.04
CA ILE A 17 -7.22 17.98 -7.61
C ILE A 17 -6.47 16.72 -7.19
N ASP A 18 -6.87 15.54 -7.68
CA ASP A 18 -6.18 14.28 -7.39
C ASP A 18 -4.76 14.27 -7.94
N GLU A 19 -4.59 14.67 -9.19
CA GLU A 19 -3.27 14.82 -9.84
C GLU A 19 -2.38 15.79 -9.06
N THR A 20 -2.92 16.93 -8.62
CA THR A 20 -2.18 17.90 -7.81
C THR A 20 -1.76 17.33 -6.46
N ASN A 21 -2.64 16.60 -5.77
CA ASN A 21 -2.32 15.96 -4.50
C ASN A 21 -1.23 14.89 -4.67
N ILE A 22 -1.28 14.10 -5.73
CA ILE A 22 -0.25 13.11 -6.07
C ILE A 22 1.09 13.81 -6.33
N ASN A 23 1.11 14.90 -7.12
CA ASN A 23 2.33 15.64 -7.42
C ASN A 23 2.96 16.25 -6.17
N ILE A 24 2.16 16.81 -5.25
CA ILE A 24 2.65 17.31 -3.96
C ILE A 24 3.24 16.16 -3.12
N THR A 25 2.59 15.01 -3.12
CA THR A 25 3.06 13.83 -2.40
C THR A 25 4.37 13.32 -2.98
N ASN A 26 4.48 13.22 -4.30
CA ASN A 26 5.71 12.82 -4.98
C ASN A 26 6.85 13.80 -4.72
N SER A 27 6.57 15.11 -4.69
CA SER A 27 7.56 16.13 -4.33
C SER A 27 8.05 15.93 -2.88
N TRP A 28 7.14 15.63 -1.95
CA TRP A 28 7.50 15.32 -0.58
C TRP A 28 8.34 14.03 -0.47
N LEU A 29 7.99 12.98 -1.22
CA LEU A 29 8.78 11.75 -1.30
C LEU A 29 10.16 12.01 -1.89
N SER A 30 10.28 12.88 -2.91
CA SER A 30 11.58 13.28 -3.48
C SER A 30 12.46 13.96 -2.44
N VAL A 31 11.91 14.85 -1.62
CA VAL A 31 12.63 15.49 -0.51
C VAL A 31 13.08 14.43 0.52
N ASN A 32 12.22 13.47 0.86
CA ASN A 32 12.57 12.39 1.77
C ASN A 32 13.72 11.53 1.21
N ASN A 33 13.67 11.18 -0.07
CA ASN A 33 14.72 10.41 -0.73
C ASN A 33 16.04 11.18 -0.71
N TRP A 34 16.01 12.46 -1.05
CA TRP A 34 17.18 13.33 -0.97
C TRP A 34 17.75 13.40 0.46
N LEU A 35 16.90 13.54 1.49
CA LEU A 35 17.33 13.52 2.89
C LEU A 35 17.99 12.19 3.27
N ILE A 36 17.42 11.06 2.83
CA ILE A 36 17.99 9.73 3.07
C ILE A 36 19.42 9.67 2.49
N ASP A 37 19.59 10.12 1.24
CA ASP A 37 20.88 10.10 0.56
C ASP A 37 21.91 11.03 1.24
N GLN A 38 21.46 12.17 1.82
CA GLN A 38 22.34 13.08 2.56
C GLN A 38 22.72 12.56 3.95
N VAL A 39 21.75 11.97 4.67
CA VAL A 39 21.97 11.51 6.05
C VAL A 39 22.67 10.15 6.11
N LEU A 40 22.47 9.32 5.08
CA LEU A 40 23.01 7.97 4.98
C LEU A 40 23.87 7.79 3.71
N PRO A 41 24.91 8.60 3.50
CA PRO A 41 25.73 8.55 2.26
C PRO A 41 26.46 7.21 2.07
N GLN A 42 26.59 6.41 3.14
CA GLN A 42 27.16 5.07 3.08
C GLN A 42 26.16 4.02 2.56
N LEU A 43 24.87 4.34 2.48
CA LEU A 43 23.85 3.43 1.99
C LEU A 43 24.01 3.22 0.49
N LYS A 44 24.25 1.97 0.11
CA LYS A 44 24.38 1.57 -1.29
C LYS A 44 23.12 0.83 -1.72
N TRP A 45 22.45 1.37 -2.73
CA TRP A 45 21.27 0.74 -3.33
C TRP A 45 21.73 -0.27 -4.40
N HIS A 46 21.39 -1.54 -4.21
CA HIS A 46 21.56 -2.57 -5.22
C HIS A 46 20.16 -2.93 -5.74
N ILE A 47 19.81 -2.39 -6.90
CA ILE A 47 18.51 -2.61 -7.53
C ILE A 47 18.74 -3.48 -8.76
N SER A 48 18.23 -4.69 -8.74
CA SER A 48 18.20 -5.59 -9.89
C SER A 48 16.76 -5.71 -10.36
N VAL A 49 16.52 -5.42 -11.63
CA VAL A 49 15.20 -5.50 -12.27
C VAL A 49 15.29 -6.58 -13.34
N GLU A 50 14.27 -7.41 -13.43
CA GLU A 50 14.19 -8.46 -14.46
C GLU A 50 14.07 -7.82 -15.86
N ASP A 51 14.78 -8.40 -16.82
CA ASP A 51 14.75 -7.93 -18.20
C ASP A 51 13.34 -8.03 -18.80
N GLY A 52 12.92 -6.96 -19.47
CA GLY A 52 11.60 -6.89 -20.08
C GLY A 52 10.48 -6.35 -19.18
N LEU A 53 10.78 -6.02 -17.92
CA LEU A 53 9.81 -5.33 -17.05
C LEU A 53 9.80 -3.82 -17.37
N ASP A 54 8.77 -3.38 -18.07
CA ASP A 54 8.54 -1.97 -18.41
C ASP A 54 7.61 -1.31 -17.39
N LEU A 55 8.20 -0.71 -16.37
CA LEU A 55 7.47 0.04 -15.34
C LEU A 55 7.32 1.50 -15.78
N ASN A 56 6.11 2.04 -15.65
CA ASN A 56 5.84 3.44 -15.97
C ASN A 56 4.81 4.08 -15.02
N LEU A 57 4.76 5.40 -15.03
CA LEU A 57 3.90 6.18 -14.13
C LEU A 57 2.41 6.13 -14.47
N GLN A 58 2.02 5.52 -15.56
CA GLN A 58 0.62 5.35 -15.99
C GLN A 58 0.12 3.92 -15.79
N GLY A 59 0.98 3.02 -15.34
CA GLY A 59 0.67 1.61 -15.12
C GLY A 59 -0.20 1.35 -13.89
N ARG A 60 -0.65 0.12 -13.78
CA ARG A 60 -1.43 -0.41 -12.65
C ARG A 60 -0.74 -1.67 -12.15
N TYR A 61 -0.17 -1.60 -10.96
CA TYR A 61 0.69 -2.65 -10.45
C TYR A 61 0.18 -3.20 -9.12
N LEU A 62 0.28 -4.51 -8.97
CA LEU A 62 0.13 -5.19 -7.69
C LEU A 62 1.50 -5.67 -7.25
N MET A 63 2.09 -4.98 -6.28
CA MET A 63 3.41 -5.31 -5.75
C MET A 63 3.30 -6.16 -4.50
N THR A 64 4.03 -7.26 -4.45
CA THR A 64 4.15 -8.10 -3.26
C THR A 64 5.54 -7.97 -2.67
N CYS A 65 5.61 -7.97 -1.34
CA CYS A 65 6.87 -7.80 -0.62
C CYS A 65 6.84 -8.60 0.69
N ASN A 66 8.00 -9.05 1.15
CA ASN A 66 8.19 -9.47 2.53
C ASN A 66 8.17 -8.27 3.47
N HIS A 67 7.96 -8.51 4.76
CA HIS A 67 7.82 -7.44 5.74
C HIS A 67 8.78 -7.63 6.91
N GLN A 68 9.95 -7.00 6.82
CA GLN A 68 10.99 -7.12 7.83
C GLN A 68 10.95 -5.97 8.84
N SER A 69 10.71 -4.75 8.37
CA SER A 69 10.82 -3.56 9.22
C SER A 69 9.82 -2.45 8.84
N TRP A 70 9.82 -1.36 9.60
CA TRP A 70 9.12 -0.14 9.26
C TRP A 70 9.67 0.54 8.00
N VAL A 71 10.95 0.30 7.71
CA VAL A 71 11.66 0.92 6.59
C VAL A 71 11.21 0.37 5.24
N ASP A 72 10.63 -0.83 5.21
CA ASP A 72 10.22 -1.49 3.94
C ASP A 72 9.31 -0.61 3.09
N THR A 73 8.39 0.11 3.73
CA THR A 73 7.50 1.04 3.01
C THR A 73 8.27 2.20 2.39
N THR A 74 9.26 2.72 3.11
CA THR A 74 10.15 3.79 2.62
C THR A 74 11.00 3.30 1.46
N VAL A 75 11.55 2.09 1.55
CA VAL A 75 12.31 1.45 0.47
C VAL A 75 11.44 1.25 -0.78
N ALA A 76 10.22 0.74 -0.60
CA ALA A 76 9.28 0.55 -1.70
C ALA A 76 8.92 1.89 -2.37
N GLN A 77 8.72 2.95 -1.60
CA GLN A 77 8.46 4.29 -2.12
C GLN A 77 9.69 4.91 -2.77
N TYR A 78 10.88 4.70 -2.22
CA TYR A 78 12.15 5.15 -2.81
C TYR A 78 12.35 4.55 -4.20
N PHE A 79 12.19 3.24 -4.32
CA PHE A 79 12.29 2.53 -5.59
C PHE A 79 11.22 2.99 -6.60
N GLY A 80 9.97 3.12 -6.13
CA GLY A 80 8.81 3.35 -6.99
C GLY A 80 8.66 4.77 -7.51
N LEU A 81 9.20 5.80 -6.80
CA LEU A 81 8.88 7.21 -7.02
C LEU A 81 8.98 7.69 -8.47
N THR A 82 9.99 7.21 -9.22
CA THR A 82 10.21 7.60 -10.62
C THR A 82 9.85 6.51 -11.63
N ARG A 83 9.44 5.34 -11.16
CA ARG A 83 9.21 4.14 -11.99
C ARG A 83 7.76 3.71 -12.05
N MET A 84 7.01 3.95 -10.97
CA MET A 84 5.64 3.47 -10.80
C MET A 84 4.74 4.58 -10.24
N PRO A 85 3.41 4.49 -10.39
CA PRO A 85 2.48 5.36 -9.69
C PRO A 85 2.68 5.29 -8.17
N LEU A 86 2.15 6.30 -7.47
CA LEU A 86 2.20 6.36 -6.00
C LEU A 86 1.86 5.00 -5.37
N THR A 87 2.83 4.46 -4.64
CA THR A 87 2.67 3.18 -3.94
C THR A 87 1.72 3.35 -2.77
N ARG A 88 0.59 2.65 -2.84
CA ARG A 88 -0.42 2.56 -1.80
C ARG A 88 -0.39 1.17 -1.17
N PHE A 89 -0.77 1.07 0.09
CA PHE A 89 -0.86 -0.19 0.81
C PHE A 89 -2.17 -0.27 1.60
N PHE A 90 -2.58 -1.48 1.93
CA PHE A 90 -3.75 -1.67 2.77
C PHE A 90 -3.51 -1.08 4.16
N THR A 91 -4.34 -0.10 4.53
CA THR A 91 -4.28 0.56 5.82
C THR A 91 -5.38 0.07 6.75
N LYS A 92 -5.12 0.09 8.05
CA LYS A 92 -6.16 -0.19 9.03
C LYS A 92 -7.11 0.99 9.12
N TRP A 93 -8.40 0.70 9.18
CA TRP A 93 -9.43 1.72 9.32
C TRP A 93 -9.20 2.67 10.51
N GLU A 94 -8.66 2.14 11.62
CA GLU A 94 -8.41 2.93 12.82
C GLU A 94 -7.42 4.07 12.60
N LEU A 95 -6.57 3.98 11.58
CA LEU A 95 -5.62 5.05 11.25
C LEU A 95 -6.30 6.34 10.77
N ILE A 96 -7.58 6.28 10.36
CA ILE A 96 -8.35 7.48 9.97
C ILE A 96 -8.49 8.48 11.11
N PHE A 97 -8.45 8.00 12.36
CA PHE A 97 -8.59 8.83 13.55
C PHE A 97 -7.29 9.53 13.95
N ILE A 98 -6.16 9.17 13.34
CA ILE A 98 -4.91 9.89 13.57
C ILE A 98 -4.97 11.23 12.83
N PRO A 99 -4.93 12.38 13.54
CA PRO A 99 -5.01 13.69 12.91
C PRO A 99 -3.97 13.86 11.79
N PHE A 100 -4.38 14.45 10.69
CA PHE A 100 -3.61 14.71 9.47
C PHE A 100 -3.22 13.46 8.68
N VAL A 101 -2.78 12.36 9.34
CA VAL A 101 -2.33 11.13 8.69
C VAL A 101 -3.49 10.36 8.09
N GLY A 102 -4.55 10.14 8.87
CA GLY A 102 -5.74 9.41 8.40
C GLY A 102 -6.43 10.13 7.26
N GLN A 103 -6.55 11.45 7.35
CA GLN A 103 -7.13 12.28 6.29
C GLN A 103 -6.26 12.22 5.03
N ALA A 104 -4.93 12.27 5.15
CA ALA A 104 -4.02 12.15 4.01
C ALA A 104 -4.19 10.80 3.31
N PHE A 105 -4.24 9.68 4.04
CA PHE A 105 -4.48 8.36 3.47
C PHE A 105 -5.81 8.30 2.69
N LYS A 106 -6.87 8.86 3.26
CA LYS A 106 -8.18 8.91 2.59
C LYS A 106 -8.13 9.74 1.31
N ILE A 107 -7.53 10.93 1.37
CA ILE A 107 -7.43 11.86 0.22
C ILE A 107 -6.60 11.24 -0.91
N LEU A 108 -5.51 10.57 -0.58
CA LEU A 108 -4.60 9.93 -1.52
C LEU A 108 -5.11 8.55 -2.01
N GLY A 109 -6.28 8.10 -1.54
CA GLY A 109 -6.91 6.87 -2.01
C GLY A 109 -6.22 5.60 -1.51
N PHE A 110 -5.64 5.60 -0.31
CA PHE A 110 -5.14 4.38 0.30
C PHE A 110 -6.31 3.46 0.66
N PRO A 111 -6.28 2.18 0.25
CA PRO A 111 -7.35 1.25 0.59
C PRO A 111 -7.41 1.02 2.10
N MET A 112 -8.55 1.33 2.69
CA MET A 112 -8.79 1.16 4.12
C MET A 112 -9.57 -0.12 4.37
N MET A 113 -9.08 -0.92 5.32
CA MET A 113 -9.69 -2.19 5.67
C MET A 113 -10.04 -2.23 7.16
N LYS A 114 -11.28 -2.56 7.46
CA LYS A 114 -11.64 -3.10 8.76
C LYS A 114 -11.29 -4.57 8.77
N ARG A 115 -10.71 -5.05 9.86
CA ARG A 115 -10.38 -6.46 10.06
C ARG A 115 -10.91 -6.89 11.40
N HIS A 116 -12.05 -7.55 11.40
CA HIS A 116 -12.57 -8.16 12.60
C HIS A 116 -11.71 -9.35 13.03
N THR A 117 -11.59 -9.53 14.33
CA THR A 117 -10.84 -10.67 14.89
C THR A 117 -11.58 -11.98 14.63
N LYS A 118 -10.84 -13.11 14.66
CA LYS A 118 -11.45 -14.43 14.52
C LYS A 118 -12.57 -14.66 15.54
N ALA A 119 -12.41 -14.16 16.77
CA ALA A 119 -13.43 -14.25 17.82
C ALA A 119 -14.69 -13.44 17.50
N GLN A 120 -14.56 -12.24 16.91
CA GLN A 120 -15.70 -11.45 16.46
C GLN A 120 -16.43 -12.11 15.29
N ILE A 121 -15.68 -12.62 14.31
CA ILE A 121 -16.26 -13.36 13.15
C ILE A 121 -16.95 -14.64 13.61
N ALA A 122 -16.40 -15.36 14.59
CA ALA A 122 -17.04 -16.56 15.14
C ALA A 122 -18.38 -16.23 15.82
N LYS A 123 -18.51 -15.07 16.45
CA LYS A 123 -19.77 -14.58 17.05
C LYS A 123 -20.75 -14.05 16.03
N ASN A 124 -20.26 -13.44 14.96
CA ASN A 124 -21.09 -12.90 13.88
C ASN A 124 -20.40 -13.12 12.52
N PRO A 125 -20.72 -14.23 11.82
CA PRO A 125 -20.12 -14.56 10.52
C PRO A 125 -20.31 -13.51 9.42
N GLU A 126 -21.37 -12.69 9.49
CA GLU A 126 -21.63 -11.63 8.51
C GLU A 126 -20.52 -10.56 8.47
N LEU A 127 -19.78 -10.39 9.58
CA LEU A 127 -18.67 -9.45 9.64
C LEU A 127 -17.58 -9.76 8.60
N LYS A 128 -17.38 -11.04 8.28
CA LYS A 128 -16.44 -11.46 7.24
C LYS A 128 -16.85 -10.95 5.86
N TYR A 129 -18.13 -11.02 5.54
CA TYR A 129 -18.65 -10.52 4.25
C TYR A 129 -18.58 -9.00 4.17
N ARG A 130 -18.84 -8.32 5.27
CA ARG A 130 -18.72 -6.85 5.35
C ARG A 130 -17.27 -6.39 5.16
N ASP A 131 -16.33 -7.04 5.82
CA ASP A 131 -14.89 -6.75 5.65
C ASP A 131 -14.45 -6.94 4.19
N LEU A 132 -14.94 -8.02 3.55
CA LEU A 132 -14.65 -8.31 2.15
C LEU A 132 -15.24 -7.25 1.21
N GLU A 133 -16.48 -6.84 1.43
CA GLU A 133 -17.16 -5.85 0.60
C GLU A 133 -16.53 -4.45 0.76
N GLU A 134 -16.15 -4.05 1.99
CA GLU A 134 -15.42 -2.80 2.23
C GLU A 134 -14.06 -2.80 1.54
N ALA A 135 -13.33 -3.92 1.59
CA ALA A 135 -12.06 -4.08 0.89
C ALA A 135 -12.25 -4.01 -0.63
N ARG A 136 -13.30 -4.64 -1.17
CA ARG A 136 -13.66 -4.58 -2.59
C ARG A 136 -13.91 -3.15 -3.05
N LYS A 137 -14.74 -2.41 -2.34
CA LYS A 137 -15.02 -0.99 -2.65
C LYS A 137 -13.75 -0.15 -2.62
N SER A 138 -12.89 -0.36 -1.63
CA SER A 138 -11.62 0.35 -1.52
C SER A 138 -10.67 0.04 -2.69
N CYS A 139 -10.60 -1.21 -3.14
CA CYS A 139 -9.81 -1.58 -4.30
C CYS A 139 -10.39 -1.02 -5.61
N GLN A 140 -11.72 -1.05 -5.77
CA GLN A 140 -12.38 -0.49 -6.95
C GLN A 140 -12.12 1.01 -7.12
N GLN A 141 -11.97 1.74 -6.02
CA GLN A 141 -11.61 3.17 -6.06
C GLN A 141 -10.23 3.41 -6.67
N LEU A 142 -9.29 2.45 -6.56
CA LEU A 142 -7.98 2.55 -7.18
C LEU A 142 -8.06 2.59 -8.71
N LEU A 143 -9.05 1.91 -9.30
CA LEU A 143 -9.19 1.78 -10.76
C LEU A 143 -9.44 3.10 -11.49
N SER A 144 -9.82 4.15 -10.77
CA SER A 144 -10.05 5.47 -11.36
C SER A 144 -8.78 6.19 -11.86
N GLN A 145 -7.59 5.68 -11.52
CA GLN A 145 -6.29 6.29 -11.84
C GLN A 145 -5.19 5.23 -11.84
N PRO A 146 -4.00 5.53 -12.40
CA PRO A 146 -2.83 4.68 -12.24
C PRO A 146 -2.50 4.43 -10.76
N PHE A 147 -2.10 3.22 -10.41
CA PHE A 147 -1.79 2.87 -9.02
C PHE A 147 -0.74 1.77 -8.91
N THR A 148 -0.03 1.78 -7.80
CA THR A 148 0.73 0.62 -7.30
C THR A 148 0.13 0.24 -5.96
N LEU A 149 -0.37 -1.00 -5.84
CA LEU A 149 -0.90 -1.54 -4.58
C LEU A 149 0.12 -2.51 -3.98
N LEU A 150 0.73 -2.12 -2.86
CA LEU A 150 1.67 -2.96 -2.12
C LEU A 150 0.92 -3.85 -1.14
N ASN A 151 1.18 -5.14 -1.22
CA ASN A 151 0.69 -6.15 -0.27
C ASN A 151 1.85 -6.88 0.39
N TYR A 152 1.93 -6.79 1.72
CA TYR A 152 2.86 -7.60 2.50
C TYR A 152 2.27 -8.99 2.72
N LEU A 153 2.83 -9.99 2.02
CA LEU A 153 2.31 -11.37 2.02
C LEU A 153 2.22 -12.00 3.42
N GLU A 154 3.10 -11.63 4.32
CA GLU A 154 3.14 -12.12 5.70
C GLU A 154 1.99 -11.53 6.56
N GLY A 155 1.42 -10.40 6.15
CA GLY A 155 0.36 -9.67 6.85
C GLY A 155 0.76 -9.12 8.22
N THR A 156 2.03 -9.23 8.58
CA THR A 156 2.65 -8.66 9.79
C THR A 156 4.17 -8.66 9.62
N ARG A 157 4.87 -7.78 10.33
CA ARG A 157 6.33 -7.75 10.32
C ARG A 157 6.90 -9.04 10.91
N PHE A 158 7.99 -9.49 10.30
CA PHE A 158 8.80 -10.61 10.78
C PHE A 158 9.26 -10.37 12.23
N SER A 159 9.28 -11.42 13.00
CA SER A 159 10.07 -11.53 14.23
C SER A 159 10.41 -13.01 14.48
N PRO A 160 11.56 -13.29 15.13
CA PRO A 160 11.97 -14.67 15.44
C PRO A 160 10.90 -15.45 16.21
N GLU A 161 10.20 -14.80 17.17
CA GLU A 161 9.15 -15.43 17.97
C GLU A 161 7.94 -15.83 17.10
N LYS A 162 7.53 -14.96 16.17
CA LYS A 162 6.43 -15.26 15.24
C LYS A 162 6.82 -16.36 14.27
N HIS A 163 8.09 -16.34 13.81
CA HIS A 163 8.63 -17.33 12.91
C HIS A 163 8.59 -18.71 13.57
N ALA A 164 9.14 -18.84 14.79
CA ALA A 164 9.13 -20.06 15.56
C ALA A 164 7.69 -20.54 15.84
N LYS A 165 6.79 -19.64 16.26
CA LYS A 165 5.38 -19.96 16.54
C LYS A 165 4.64 -20.48 15.32
N GLN A 166 4.97 -19.97 14.13
CA GLN A 166 4.34 -20.39 12.88
C GLN A 166 4.99 -21.63 12.28
N GLN A 167 6.19 -22.03 12.77
CA GLN A 167 7.00 -23.07 12.14
C GLN A 167 7.14 -22.83 10.64
N SER A 168 7.57 -21.62 10.28
CA SER A 168 7.71 -21.25 8.88
C SER A 168 8.78 -22.11 8.20
N PRO A 169 8.53 -22.66 7.00
CA PRO A 169 9.55 -23.40 6.25
C PRO A 169 10.59 -22.50 5.61
N TYR A 170 10.37 -21.18 5.62
CA TYR A 170 11.26 -20.20 5.01
C TYR A 170 12.20 -19.61 6.08
N GLN A 171 13.47 -19.46 5.77
CA GLN A 171 14.46 -18.98 6.72
C GLN A 171 14.17 -17.54 7.22
N ASN A 172 13.78 -16.63 6.34
CA ASN A 172 13.65 -15.20 6.61
C ASN A 172 12.23 -14.67 6.37
N LEU A 173 11.23 -15.55 6.27
CA LEU A 173 9.84 -15.17 6.02
C LEU A 173 8.90 -15.86 6.99
N LEU A 174 7.85 -15.18 7.38
CA LEU A 174 6.69 -15.84 8.01
C LEU A 174 5.89 -16.59 6.93
N LYS A 175 5.03 -17.51 7.35
CA LYS A 175 4.10 -18.17 6.41
C LYS A 175 3.25 -17.13 5.70
N PRO A 176 3.24 -17.10 4.35
CA PRO A 176 2.42 -16.17 3.59
C PRO A 176 0.93 -16.34 3.88
N LYS A 177 0.20 -15.25 3.86
CA LYS A 177 -1.25 -15.20 4.01
C LYS A 177 -1.86 -14.81 2.68
N ALA A 178 -2.32 -15.77 1.93
CA ALA A 178 -2.87 -15.57 0.59
C ALA A 178 -4.13 -14.68 0.54
N GLY A 179 -4.86 -14.52 1.65
CA GLY A 179 -6.18 -13.88 1.63
C GLY A 179 -6.19 -12.43 1.11
N GLY A 180 -5.20 -11.61 1.47
CA GLY A 180 -5.11 -10.23 0.97
C GLY A 180 -4.74 -10.15 -0.50
N LEU A 181 -3.79 -11.00 -0.92
CA LEU A 181 -3.37 -11.08 -2.32
C LEU A 181 -4.49 -11.65 -3.20
N ALA A 182 -5.10 -12.77 -2.78
CA ALA A 182 -6.22 -13.38 -3.50
C ALA A 182 -7.40 -12.42 -3.66
N LEU A 183 -7.71 -11.63 -2.62
CA LEU A 183 -8.72 -10.60 -2.71
C LEU A 183 -8.36 -9.52 -3.73
N ALA A 184 -7.14 -8.98 -3.66
CA ALA A 184 -6.67 -7.96 -4.59
C ALA A 184 -6.69 -8.49 -6.04
N LEU A 185 -6.18 -9.68 -6.29
CA LEU A 185 -6.21 -10.32 -7.61
C LEU A 185 -7.65 -10.50 -8.10
N ASN A 186 -8.55 -11.05 -7.28
CA ASN A 186 -9.94 -11.27 -7.69
C ASN A 186 -10.69 -9.99 -8.07
N ILE A 187 -10.33 -8.85 -7.46
CA ILE A 187 -10.97 -7.56 -7.74
C ILE A 187 -10.31 -6.84 -8.92
N LEU A 188 -8.99 -7.01 -9.09
CA LEU A 188 -8.17 -6.23 -10.01
C LEU A 188 -7.69 -7.06 -11.21
N GLU A 189 -8.09 -8.34 -11.33
CA GLU A 189 -7.52 -9.36 -12.22
C GLU A 189 -7.29 -8.90 -13.67
N ASN A 190 -8.25 -8.19 -14.26
CA ASN A 190 -8.16 -7.71 -15.64
C ASN A 190 -7.72 -6.25 -15.75
N GLU A 191 -7.27 -5.65 -14.65
CA GLU A 191 -7.02 -4.22 -14.55
C GLU A 191 -5.58 -3.90 -14.13
N ILE A 192 -4.74 -4.92 -13.91
CA ILE A 192 -3.34 -4.77 -13.58
C ILE A 192 -2.45 -5.10 -14.78
N ASP A 193 -1.40 -4.31 -14.97
CA ASP A 193 -0.43 -4.50 -16.05
C ASP A 193 0.67 -5.50 -15.64
N ALA A 194 1.02 -5.55 -14.34
CA ALA A 194 2.00 -6.50 -13.80
C ALA A 194 1.79 -6.80 -12.29
N LEU A 195 2.29 -7.99 -11.89
CA LEU A 195 2.41 -8.47 -10.51
C LEU A 195 3.89 -8.59 -10.15
#